data_2f1550689c4894bf8af13c9de2c07490
#
_entry.id   2f1550689c4894bf8af13c9de2c07490
#
_cell.length_a   1.000
_cell.length_b   1.000
_cell.length_c   1.000
_cell.angle_alpha   90.00
_cell.angle_beta   90.00
_cell.angle_gamma   90.00
#
_symmetry.space_group_name_H-M   'P 1'
#
loop_
_entity.id
_entity.type
_entity.pdbx_description
1 polymer ?
#
loop_
_entity_poly.entity_id
_entity_poly.type
_entity_poly.pdbx_seq_one_letter_code
_entity_poly.pdbx_strand_id
1 'polypeptide(L)'
;MGRYRNPILPGCHPDPSVCRFGDRYVLVTSSFEYLPGLPVHVSDDLVNWTLAGHALHRPGQIDLSGLTSSSGTYAPTVREVNGRLVVVCTVVGPEEGGWAGRTGHFLVTASAPEGPWSDPVWIDGVGGFDPSITVDGDHVWLCGTREAVDGYWPGRTEVWVAELDLASGELRSEPVVIWTGAAARAVWAEGPHLLPHPDGGWMLLVAEGGTDLEHAVCVAYADRIDGPYTGDAGNPRLSHRDLGPEAPIVAVGHADLVEDGDGRSWATVLALHPVDGRRGILGRRTSLVPVGWADGRPLFAPGIGRVERVVEAEGVPDQRPWPTRIEEHFTAEGLDLEWNGAGRLPEEIASWGADGLLLPGGAEPSRTAGVSFLGRRLPDENSEVSLRVRIAPQDDGFRAGLLLRVSDAQQLELSVTSAGEAIAVLAGAEIGRLPLGRDAAGDEIELSLRIRNLTAQLFAGEEEVASCELDVLAPRPPRGFIGAWVGPVAVGSGQARITRFTLSAD
;
A
#
# COMPACT_ATOMS: atom_id res chain seq x y z
N MET A 1 -18.47 -10.71 -21.72
CA MET A 1 -17.22 -11.17 -21.08
C MET A 1 -16.14 -10.18 -21.43
N GLY A 2 -15.48 -9.61 -20.42
CA GLY A 2 -14.30 -8.78 -20.58
C GLY A 2 -13.06 -9.50 -20.06
N ARG A 3 -11.90 -8.94 -20.36
CA ARG A 3 -10.59 -9.49 -20.02
C ARG A 3 -9.76 -8.47 -19.24
N TYR A 4 -9.24 -8.87 -18.09
CA TYR A 4 -8.36 -8.04 -17.28
C TYR A 4 -7.15 -8.81 -16.76
N ARG A 5 -6.16 -8.06 -16.24
CA ARG A 5 -4.94 -8.61 -15.65
C ARG A 5 -4.90 -8.30 -14.16
N ASN A 6 -4.41 -9.24 -13.38
CA ASN A 6 -3.99 -9.04 -12.01
C ASN A 6 -2.48 -8.78 -11.95
N PRO A 7 -2.05 -7.81 -11.12
CA PRO A 7 -2.87 -6.96 -10.25
C PRO A 7 -3.71 -5.95 -11.05
N ILE A 8 -4.79 -5.41 -10.43
CA ILE A 8 -5.67 -4.42 -11.06
C ILE A 8 -5.17 -2.98 -10.88
N LEU A 9 -4.17 -2.76 -10.03
CA LEU A 9 -3.47 -1.50 -9.82
C LEU A 9 -1.97 -1.70 -10.06
N PRO A 10 -1.27 -0.74 -10.69
CA PRO A 10 0.17 -0.80 -10.90
C PRO A 10 0.92 -0.50 -9.60
N GLY A 11 2.02 -1.23 -9.35
CA GLY A 11 2.84 -1.02 -8.16
C GLY A 11 2.28 -1.61 -6.87
N CYS A 12 2.78 -1.15 -5.72
CA CYS A 12 2.43 -1.63 -4.40
C CYS A 12 1.11 -1.02 -3.90
N HIS A 13 0.06 -1.81 -3.84
CA HIS A 13 -1.23 -1.46 -3.28
C HIS A 13 -1.73 -2.61 -2.41
N PRO A 14 -1.29 -2.70 -1.15
CA PRO A 14 -1.63 -3.80 -0.26
C PRO A 14 -2.94 -3.58 0.49
N ASP A 15 -3.47 -4.66 1.05
CA ASP A 15 -4.59 -4.66 1.98
C ASP A 15 -5.83 -3.93 1.43
N PRO A 16 -6.36 -4.37 0.27
CA PRO A 16 -7.43 -3.65 -0.41
C PRO A 16 -8.77 -3.80 0.30
N SER A 17 -9.48 -2.69 0.47
CA SER A 17 -10.89 -2.69 0.81
C SER A 17 -11.70 -1.94 -0.24
N VAL A 18 -12.87 -2.45 -0.58
CA VAL A 18 -13.71 -1.96 -1.66
C VAL A 18 -15.16 -1.83 -1.23
N CYS A 19 -15.83 -0.76 -1.68
CA CYS A 19 -17.28 -0.64 -1.56
C CYS A 19 -17.89 0.00 -2.81
N ARG A 20 -19.20 -0.13 -2.95
CA ARG A 20 -19.97 0.63 -3.92
C ARG A 20 -20.39 1.96 -3.31
N PHE A 21 -20.27 3.04 -4.09
CA PHE A 21 -20.72 4.38 -3.72
C PHE A 21 -21.44 5.04 -4.90
N GLY A 22 -22.77 5.08 -4.82
CA GLY A 22 -23.61 5.47 -5.95
C GLY A 22 -23.44 4.47 -7.12
N ASP A 23 -23.05 5.00 -8.27
CA ASP A 23 -22.83 4.21 -9.49
C ASP A 23 -21.35 3.80 -9.67
N ARG A 24 -20.47 4.18 -8.76
CA ARG A 24 -19.03 3.88 -8.80
C ARG A 24 -18.61 2.93 -7.69
N TYR A 25 -17.43 2.36 -7.87
CA TYR A 25 -16.71 1.61 -6.84
C TYR A 25 -15.59 2.46 -6.28
N VAL A 26 -15.35 2.34 -4.99
CA VAL A 26 -14.28 3.02 -4.26
C VAL A 26 -13.39 1.96 -3.62
N LEU A 27 -12.09 2.07 -3.84
CA LEU A 27 -11.08 1.17 -3.30
C LEU A 27 -10.04 1.97 -2.54
N VAL A 28 -9.69 1.52 -1.34
CA VAL A 28 -8.62 2.08 -0.52
C VAL A 28 -7.60 1.00 -0.20
N THR A 29 -6.34 1.42 0.01
CA THR A 29 -5.24 0.51 0.36
C THR A 29 -4.34 1.14 1.43
N SER A 30 -3.54 0.32 2.10
CA SER A 30 -2.54 0.77 3.07
C SER A 30 -1.52 1.70 2.44
N SER A 31 -1.01 2.67 3.20
CA SER A 31 0.08 3.56 2.79
C SER A 31 1.25 3.61 3.77
N PHE A 32 1.11 2.99 4.92
CA PHE A 32 2.12 2.90 5.97
C PHE A 32 2.67 4.27 6.34
N GLU A 33 3.98 4.52 6.23
CA GLU A 33 4.63 5.78 6.55
C GLU A 33 4.45 6.88 5.48
N TYR A 34 3.82 6.59 4.32
CA TYR A 34 3.73 7.56 3.22
C TYR A 34 2.54 8.51 3.35
N LEU A 35 2.79 9.81 3.08
CA LEU A 35 1.80 10.88 2.97
C LEU A 35 1.89 11.62 1.62
N PRO A 36 0.75 12.00 0.99
CA PRO A 36 -0.63 11.76 1.42
C PRO A 36 -0.91 10.28 1.62
N GLY A 37 -1.72 9.94 2.63
CA GLY A 37 -1.95 8.55 3.04
C GLY A 37 -3.34 8.03 2.65
N LEU A 38 -3.47 6.69 2.63
CA LEU A 38 -4.71 5.99 2.30
C LEU A 38 -5.25 6.41 0.92
N PRO A 39 -4.58 6.00 -0.18
CA PRO A 39 -5.00 6.34 -1.53
C PRO A 39 -6.41 5.81 -1.80
N VAL A 40 -7.24 6.68 -2.39
CA VAL A 40 -8.63 6.42 -2.74
C VAL A 40 -8.73 6.33 -4.25
N HIS A 41 -9.00 5.14 -4.75
CA HIS A 41 -9.23 4.90 -6.17
C HIS A 41 -10.72 4.76 -6.46
N VAL A 42 -11.13 5.16 -7.65
CA VAL A 42 -12.50 5.01 -8.16
C VAL A 42 -12.52 4.23 -9.46
N SER A 43 -13.59 3.48 -9.67
CA SER A 43 -13.84 2.74 -10.90
C SER A 43 -15.34 2.68 -11.18
N ASP A 44 -15.71 2.66 -12.47
CA ASP A 44 -17.07 2.40 -12.91
C ASP A 44 -17.30 0.90 -13.16
N ASP A 45 -16.24 0.07 -13.14
CA ASP A 45 -16.29 -1.29 -13.70
C ASP A 45 -15.41 -2.32 -12.97
N LEU A 46 -14.81 -1.98 -11.82
CA LEU A 46 -13.91 -2.81 -10.98
C LEU A 46 -12.54 -3.15 -11.58
N VAL A 47 -12.30 -2.89 -12.86
CA VAL A 47 -11.03 -3.24 -13.54
C VAL A 47 -10.24 -2.03 -14.00
N ASN A 48 -10.90 -0.89 -14.25
CA ASN A 48 -10.28 0.35 -14.68
C ASN A 48 -10.35 1.38 -13.56
N TRP A 49 -9.26 1.50 -12.80
CA TRP A 49 -9.17 2.35 -11.63
C TRP A 49 -8.42 3.66 -11.90
N THR A 50 -8.84 4.72 -11.23
CA THR A 50 -8.20 6.04 -11.25
C THR A 50 -8.03 6.52 -9.83
N LEU A 51 -6.85 7.06 -9.48
CA LEU A 51 -6.62 7.71 -8.18
C LEU A 51 -7.45 9.00 -8.12
N ALA A 52 -8.41 9.06 -7.19
CA ALA A 52 -9.28 10.21 -6.98
C ALA A 52 -8.70 11.19 -5.94
N GLY A 53 -7.87 10.70 -5.03
CA GLY A 53 -7.28 11.46 -3.96
C GLY A 53 -6.76 10.57 -2.84
N HIS A 54 -6.62 11.14 -1.64
CA HIS A 54 -6.17 10.44 -0.46
C HIS A 54 -7.04 10.81 0.73
N ALA A 55 -7.35 9.84 1.60
CA ALA A 55 -8.14 10.10 2.79
C ALA A 55 -7.37 10.93 3.84
N LEU A 56 -6.03 10.84 3.82
CA LEU A 56 -5.14 11.66 4.65
C LEU A 56 -4.28 12.53 3.71
N HIS A 57 -4.67 13.80 3.53
CA HIS A 57 -4.11 14.67 2.48
C HIS A 57 -3.80 16.11 2.96
N ARG A 58 -4.02 16.41 4.23
CA ARG A 58 -3.85 17.78 4.76
C ARG A 58 -2.88 17.81 5.94
N PRO A 59 -2.11 18.90 6.09
CA PRO A 59 -1.33 19.14 7.30
C PRO A 59 -2.20 19.06 8.55
N GLY A 60 -1.68 18.39 9.57
CA GLY A 60 -2.35 18.27 10.88
C GLY A 60 -3.44 17.21 10.98
N GLN A 61 -3.83 16.50 9.90
CA GLN A 61 -4.73 15.35 10.02
C GLN A 61 -4.06 14.20 10.81
N ILE A 62 -2.83 13.90 10.47
CA ILE A 62 -2.04 12.86 11.15
C ILE A 62 -0.55 13.22 11.08
N ASP A 63 0.21 12.85 12.10
CA ASP A 63 1.66 12.98 12.12
C ASP A 63 2.27 11.57 12.02
N LEU A 64 2.97 11.30 10.92
CA LEU A 64 3.71 10.05 10.68
C LEU A 64 5.23 10.29 10.67
N SER A 65 5.68 11.50 11.04
CA SER A 65 7.10 11.85 11.03
C SER A 65 7.89 10.98 11.99
N GLY A 66 9.04 10.47 11.53
CA GLY A 66 9.93 9.63 12.34
C GLY A 66 9.49 8.18 12.52
N LEU A 67 8.46 7.73 11.82
CA LEU A 67 8.12 6.32 11.77
C LEU A 67 9.16 5.51 10.98
N THR A 68 9.43 4.30 11.45
CA THR A 68 10.18 3.31 10.68
C THR A 68 9.38 2.81 9.50
N SER A 69 10.07 2.33 8.47
CA SER A 69 9.39 1.72 7.32
C SER A 69 8.49 0.56 7.73
N SER A 70 7.35 0.46 7.07
CA SER A 70 6.29 -0.51 7.35
C SER A 70 5.57 -0.31 8.70
N SER A 71 5.76 0.83 9.38
CA SER A 71 4.87 1.35 10.42
C SER A 71 3.90 2.37 9.83
N GLY A 72 2.94 2.88 10.59
CA GLY A 72 2.00 3.92 10.14
C GLY A 72 0.60 3.39 9.84
N THR A 73 0.01 3.80 8.73
CA THR A 73 -1.38 3.45 8.38
C THR A 73 -1.46 2.06 7.74
N TYR A 74 -1.93 1.10 8.53
CA TYR A 74 -2.14 -0.29 8.14
C TYR A 74 -3.43 -0.46 7.34
N ALA A 75 -3.94 -1.68 7.25
CA ALA A 75 -5.11 -2.00 6.45
C ALA A 75 -6.32 -1.10 6.75
N PRO A 76 -6.76 -0.29 5.78
CA PRO A 76 -7.99 0.48 5.90
C PRO A 76 -9.20 -0.34 5.45
N THR A 77 -10.38 -0.01 5.97
CA THR A 77 -11.64 -0.44 5.38
C THR A 77 -12.45 0.77 4.94
N VAL A 78 -13.02 0.72 3.73
CA VAL A 78 -13.97 1.72 3.22
C VAL A 78 -15.38 1.16 3.15
N ARG A 79 -16.35 1.91 3.65
CA ARG A 79 -17.79 1.59 3.53
C ARG A 79 -18.61 2.85 3.23
N GLU A 80 -19.72 2.66 2.55
CA GLU A 80 -20.77 3.66 2.46
C GLU A 80 -21.68 3.54 3.67
N VAL A 81 -21.88 4.65 4.39
CA VAL A 81 -22.79 4.72 5.53
C VAL A 81 -23.60 6.01 5.42
N ASN A 82 -24.92 5.88 5.28
CA ASN A 82 -25.86 7.00 5.20
C ASN A 82 -25.47 8.06 4.14
N GLY A 83 -25.08 7.63 2.94
CA GLY A 83 -24.70 8.50 1.84
C GLY A 83 -23.31 9.15 1.97
N ARG A 84 -22.48 8.67 2.89
CA ARG A 84 -21.11 9.13 3.09
C ARG A 84 -20.14 7.96 3.00
N LEU A 85 -18.96 8.22 2.50
CA LEU A 85 -17.83 7.32 2.64
C LEU A 85 -17.25 7.44 4.04
N VAL A 86 -16.99 6.30 4.65
CA VAL A 86 -16.27 6.16 5.92
C VAL A 86 -15.06 5.27 5.67
N VAL A 87 -13.87 5.77 5.99
CA VAL A 87 -12.64 4.97 6.02
C VAL A 87 -12.22 4.82 7.47
N VAL A 88 -12.11 3.58 7.94
CA VAL A 88 -11.54 3.25 9.24
C VAL A 88 -10.16 2.62 9.03
N CYS A 89 -9.19 2.97 9.87
CA CYS A 89 -7.81 2.54 9.74
C CYS A 89 -7.13 2.50 11.11
N THR A 90 -5.94 1.92 11.18
CA THR A 90 -5.08 1.93 12.37
C THR A 90 -3.74 2.57 12.07
N VAL A 91 -3.26 3.40 12.98
CA VAL A 91 -1.84 3.77 13.04
C VAL A 91 -1.11 2.79 13.95
N VAL A 92 -0.17 2.04 13.38
CA VAL A 92 0.71 1.14 14.10
C VAL A 92 2.08 1.79 14.25
N GLY A 93 2.56 1.90 15.49
CA GLY A 93 3.88 2.44 15.78
C GLY A 93 4.99 1.41 15.58
N PRO A 94 6.27 1.80 15.72
CA PRO A 94 7.39 0.88 15.64
C PRO A 94 7.40 -0.10 16.83
N GLU A 95 7.80 -1.35 16.58
CA GLU A 95 7.86 -2.41 17.61
C GLU A 95 8.76 -2.05 18.80
N GLU A 96 9.86 -1.33 18.55
CA GLU A 96 10.83 -0.96 19.58
C GLU A 96 10.36 0.21 20.47
N GLY A 97 9.17 0.78 20.17
CA GLY A 97 8.62 1.94 20.88
C GLY A 97 9.40 3.23 20.65
N GLY A 98 9.10 4.26 21.44
CA GLY A 98 9.85 5.53 21.41
C GLY A 98 9.34 6.57 20.38
N TRP A 99 8.39 6.24 19.53
CA TRP A 99 7.70 7.22 18.70
C TRP A 99 6.66 7.99 19.51
N ALA A 100 6.63 9.32 19.35
CA ALA A 100 5.78 10.18 20.17
C ALA A 100 4.38 10.45 19.55
N GLY A 101 4.12 9.96 18.35
CA GLY A 101 2.83 10.11 17.70
C GLY A 101 1.74 9.21 18.30
N ARG A 102 0.49 9.43 17.87
CA ARG A 102 -0.67 8.67 18.34
C ARG A 102 -0.84 7.38 17.54
N THR A 103 -0.91 6.25 18.24
CA THR A 103 -1.26 4.94 17.70
C THR A 103 -2.72 4.60 18.01
N GLY A 104 -3.30 3.64 17.28
CA GLY A 104 -4.66 3.15 17.50
C GLY A 104 -5.57 3.36 16.29
N HIS A 105 -6.83 3.01 16.48
CA HIS A 105 -7.83 3.10 15.42
C HIS A 105 -8.37 4.53 15.28
N PHE A 106 -8.69 4.90 14.05
CA PHE A 106 -9.36 6.16 13.72
C PHE A 106 -10.28 5.98 12.52
N LEU A 107 -11.20 6.91 12.32
CA LEU A 107 -11.98 7.01 11.10
C LEU A 107 -11.95 8.42 10.52
N VAL A 108 -12.10 8.50 9.20
CA VAL A 108 -12.33 9.75 8.45
C VAL A 108 -13.51 9.57 7.51
N THR A 109 -14.22 10.66 7.22
CA THR A 109 -15.42 10.61 6.38
C THR A 109 -15.38 11.64 5.25
N ALA A 110 -16.02 11.32 4.13
CA ALA A 110 -16.20 12.24 3.01
C ALA A 110 -17.58 12.06 2.34
N SER A 111 -18.04 13.10 1.64
CA SER A 111 -19.26 13.03 0.82
C SER A 111 -18.98 12.63 -0.64
N ALA A 112 -17.71 12.54 -1.02
CA ALA A 112 -17.25 12.11 -2.33
C ALA A 112 -15.85 11.47 -2.21
N PRO A 113 -15.45 10.56 -3.11
CA PRO A 113 -14.13 9.93 -3.09
C PRO A 113 -12.96 10.92 -3.15
N GLU A 114 -13.15 12.00 -3.90
CA GLU A 114 -12.19 13.08 -4.06
C GLU A 114 -12.02 13.93 -2.78
N GLY A 115 -12.90 13.74 -1.79
CA GLY A 115 -12.94 14.50 -0.55
C GLY A 115 -13.78 15.78 -0.65
N PRO A 116 -13.53 16.81 0.21
CA PRO A 116 -12.52 16.76 1.28
C PRO A 116 -12.87 15.73 2.36
N TRP A 117 -11.84 15.03 2.84
CA TRP A 117 -11.97 14.10 3.96
C TRP A 117 -11.90 14.84 5.30
N SER A 118 -12.62 14.36 6.29
CA SER A 118 -12.65 14.96 7.63
C SER A 118 -11.29 14.84 8.35
N ASP A 119 -11.17 15.53 9.48
CA ASP A 119 -10.15 15.21 10.46
C ASP A 119 -10.44 13.83 11.08
N PRO A 120 -9.42 13.11 11.56
CA PRO A 120 -9.58 11.81 12.18
C PRO A 120 -10.41 11.89 13.47
N VAL A 121 -11.43 11.04 13.55
CA VAL A 121 -12.11 10.69 14.79
C VAL A 121 -11.45 9.45 15.34
N TRP A 122 -10.76 9.58 16.46
CA TRP A 122 -10.03 8.46 17.08
C TRP A 122 -10.97 7.58 17.90
N ILE A 123 -10.71 6.27 17.85
CA ILE A 123 -11.49 5.24 18.54
C ILE A 123 -10.64 4.69 19.68
N ASP A 124 -11.04 5.01 20.92
CA ASP A 124 -10.34 4.56 22.11
C ASP A 124 -11.03 3.32 22.71
N GLY A 125 -10.36 2.62 23.64
CA GLY A 125 -10.90 1.46 24.36
C GLY A 125 -10.64 0.11 23.71
N VAL A 126 -10.15 0.09 22.48
CA VAL A 126 -9.70 -1.13 21.77
C VAL A 126 -8.33 -0.91 21.16
N GLY A 127 -7.54 -1.95 21.12
CA GLY A 127 -6.26 -1.96 20.44
C GLY A 127 -6.22 -3.00 19.32
N GLY A 128 -5.07 -3.07 18.64
CA GLY A 128 -4.85 -4.00 17.54
C GLY A 128 -4.72 -3.30 16.21
N PHE A 129 -5.17 -3.95 15.14
CA PHE A 129 -5.01 -3.51 13.74
C PHE A 129 -6.15 -4.05 12.87
N ASP A 130 -6.18 -3.70 11.59
CA ASP A 130 -7.14 -4.13 10.57
C ASP A 130 -8.60 -3.91 11.00
N PRO A 131 -8.99 -2.67 11.34
CA PRO A 131 -10.38 -2.41 11.71
C PRO A 131 -11.29 -2.44 10.48
N SER A 132 -12.51 -2.93 10.65
CA SER A 132 -13.58 -2.81 9.66
C SER A 132 -14.88 -2.39 10.30
N ILE A 133 -15.75 -1.77 9.51
CA ILE A 133 -17.10 -1.38 9.96
C ILE A 133 -18.17 -2.08 9.13
N THR A 134 -19.29 -2.32 9.77
CA THR A 134 -20.49 -2.88 9.16
C THR A 134 -21.74 -2.23 9.74
N VAL A 135 -22.80 -2.14 8.95
CA VAL A 135 -24.07 -1.56 9.36
C VAL A 135 -25.12 -2.65 9.50
N ASP A 136 -25.80 -2.67 10.64
CA ASP A 136 -26.95 -3.53 10.93
C ASP A 136 -28.13 -2.66 11.40
N GLY A 137 -29.04 -2.35 10.49
CA GLY A 137 -30.11 -1.40 10.75
C GLY A 137 -29.56 0.00 11.10
N ASP A 138 -29.88 0.48 12.31
CA ASP A 138 -29.39 1.77 12.82
C ASP A 138 -28.07 1.65 13.60
N HIS A 139 -27.53 0.45 13.73
CA HIS A 139 -26.31 0.15 14.49
C HIS A 139 -25.09 0.08 13.57
N VAL A 140 -23.99 0.67 13.99
CA VAL A 140 -22.69 0.52 13.33
C VAL A 140 -21.80 -0.33 14.23
N TRP A 141 -21.23 -1.36 13.65
CA TRP A 141 -20.34 -2.29 14.33
C TRP A 141 -18.91 -2.11 13.82
N LEU A 142 -17.99 -2.02 14.76
CA LEU A 142 -16.55 -2.04 14.51
C LEU A 142 -16.03 -3.42 14.86
N CYS A 143 -15.27 -4.01 13.95
CA CYS A 143 -14.54 -5.23 14.21
C CYS A 143 -13.05 -5.01 13.89
N GLY A 144 -12.18 -5.75 14.53
CA GLY A 144 -10.74 -5.62 14.33
C GLY A 144 -10.00 -6.82 14.90
N THR A 145 -8.69 -6.82 14.68
CA THR A 145 -7.77 -7.87 15.13
C THR A 145 -6.88 -7.35 16.25
N ARG A 146 -6.59 -8.18 17.23
CA ARG A 146 -5.55 -7.91 18.25
C ARG A 146 -4.76 -9.17 18.58
N GLU A 147 -3.57 -9.00 19.10
CA GLU A 147 -2.84 -10.12 19.70
C GLU A 147 -3.60 -10.67 20.90
N ALA A 148 -3.65 -11.99 21.02
CA ALA A 148 -4.34 -12.64 22.13
C ALA A 148 -3.57 -12.44 23.45
N VAL A 149 -4.28 -12.08 24.51
CA VAL A 149 -3.70 -11.77 25.82
C VAL A 149 -2.95 -12.96 26.42
N ASP A 150 -3.40 -14.18 26.15
CA ASP A 150 -2.81 -15.39 26.75
C ASP A 150 -1.62 -16.00 25.96
N GLY A 151 -1.38 -15.53 24.72
CA GLY A 151 -0.15 -15.76 23.97
C GLY A 151 0.37 -17.21 23.91
N TYR A 152 -0.49 -18.23 23.88
CA TYR A 152 -0.09 -19.65 23.90
C TYR A 152 0.87 -20.05 22.76
N TRP A 153 0.90 -19.31 21.67
CA TRP A 153 1.86 -19.48 20.57
C TRP A 153 2.07 -18.15 19.82
N PRO A 154 3.24 -17.95 19.18
CA PRO A 154 3.51 -16.75 18.39
C PRO A 154 2.50 -16.60 17.24
N GLY A 155 2.04 -15.36 16.99
CA GLY A 155 1.06 -15.05 15.96
C GLY A 155 -0.38 -15.43 16.29
N ARG A 156 -0.68 -15.77 17.56
CA ARG A 156 -2.06 -15.94 17.99
C ARG A 156 -2.75 -14.60 18.09
N THR A 157 -3.81 -14.44 17.32
CA THR A 157 -4.65 -13.24 17.27
C THR A 157 -6.09 -13.58 17.63
N GLU A 158 -6.87 -12.55 17.94
CA GLU A 158 -8.28 -12.59 18.22
C GLU A 158 -8.98 -11.53 17.38
N VAL A 159 -10.05 -11.93 16.69
CA VAL A 159 -10.98 -11.00 16.05
C VAL A 159 -12.06 -10.65 17.07
N TRP A 160 -12.28 -9.36 17.26
CA TRP A 160 -13.27 -8.82 18.18
C TRP A 160 -14.28 -7.94 17.43
N VAL A 161 -15.46 -7.74 18.02
CA VAL A 161 -16.52 -6.85 17.53
C VAL A 161 -17.09 -6.01 18.67
N ALA A 162 -17.42 -4.75 18.40
CA ALA A 162 -18.12 -3.85 19.32
C ALA A 162 -19.02 -2.89 18.54
N GLU A 163 -20.10 -2.42 19.15
CA GLU A 163 -20.90 -1.34 18.58
C GLU A 163 -20.19 0.01 18.70
N LEU A 164 -20.25 0.83 17.66
CA LEU A 164 -19.52 2.09 17.51
C LEU A 164 -20.46 3.27 17.25
N ASP A 165 -20.20 4.39 17.90
CA ASP A 165 -20.71 5.69 17.49
C ASP A 165 -19.76 6.35 16.50
N LEU A 166 -20.16 6.47 15.23
CA LEU A 166 -19.32 7.06 14.18
C LEU A 166 -19.00 8.54 14.41
N ALA A 167 -19.87 9.27 15.11
CA ALA A 167 -19.69 10.70 15.28
C ALA A 167 -18.67 11.03 16.38
N SER A 168 -18.65 10.25 17.45
CA SER A 168 -17.75 10.46 18.59
C SER A 168 -16.52 9.53 18.58
N GLY A 169 -16.59 8.39 17.88
CA GLY A 169 -15.60 7.32 17.98
C GLY A 169 -15.70 6.48 19.26
N GLU A 170 -16.76 6.68 20.06
CA GLU A 170 -16.97 5.94 21.31
C GLU A 170 -17.56 4.55 21.04
N LEU A 171 -17.06 3.54 21.72
CA LEU A 171 -17.69 2.23 21.74
C LEU A 171 -18.97 2.26 22.58
N ARG A 172 -20.05 1.73 22.03
CA ARG A 172 -21.36 1.61 22.69
C ARG A 172 -21.57 0.27 23.38
N SER A 173 -20.65 -0.68 23.18
CA SER A 173 -20.65 -2.00 23.85
C SER A 173 -19.24 -2.42 24.17
N GLU A 174 -19.09 -3.36 25.13
CA GLU A 174 -17.81 -4.01 25.38
C GLU A 174 -17.42 -4.88 24.18
N PRO A 175 -16.11 -4.93 23.82
CA PRO A 175 -15.63 -5.78 22.74
C PRO A 175 -15.80 -7.27 23.04
N VAL A 176 -16.41 -7.99 22.12
CA VAL A 176 -16.60 -9.44 22.20
C VAL A 176 -15.67 -10.13 21.22
N VAL A 177 -14.90 -11.13 21.68
CA VAL A 177 -14.10 -11.99 20.81
C VAL A 177 -15.02 -12.95 20.06
N ILE A 178 -14.97 -12.87 18.73
CA ILE A 178 -15.86 -13.67 17.85
C ILE A 178 -15.11 -14.75 17.07
N TRP A 179 -13.77 -14.63 16.93
CA TRP A 179 -12.98 -15.58 16.16
C TRP A 179 -11.54 -15.66 16.63
N THR A 180 -10.94 -16.85 16.52
CA THR A 180 -9.52 -17.10 16.88
C THR A 180 -8.81 -17.98 15.85
N GLY A 181 -9.45 -18.24 14.71
CA GLY A 181 -8.92 -19.00 13.58
C GLY A 181 -9.68 -20.26 13.24
N ALA A 182 -9.64 -20.66 11.97
CA ALA A 182 -10.32 -21.82 11.40
C ALA A 182 -9.71 -23.16 11.85
N ALA A 183 -8.43 -23.16 12.16
CA ALA A 183 -7.70 -24.33 12.62
C ALA A 183 -7.23 -24.18 14.07
N ALA A 184 -7.04 -25.30 14.75
CA ALA A 184 -6.36 -25.29 16.04
C ALA A 184 -4.93 -24.73 15.86
N ARG A 185 -4.57 -23.74 16.68
CA ARG A 185 -3.29 -23.01 16.59
C ARG A 185 -3.14 -22.22 15.28
N ALA A 186 -4.23 -21.72 14.72
CA ALA A 186 -4.16 -20.73 13.65
C ALA A 186 -3.29 -19.55 14.05
N VAL A 187 -2.61 -18.97 13.09
CA VAL A 187 -1.78 -17.77 13.28
C VAL A 187 -2.33 -16.66 12.42
N TRP A 188 -2.27 -15.43 12.94
CA TRP A 188 -2.65 -14.22 12.22
C TRP A 188 -4.05 -14.33 11.57
N ALA A 189 -5.07 -14.63 12.41
CA ALA A 189 -6.46 -14.40 12.04
C ALA A 189 -6.67 -12.88 12.06
N GLU A 190 -6.67 -12.24 10.87
CA GLU A 190 -6.59 -10.80 10.69
C GLU A 190 -7.45 -10.33 9.50
N GLY A 191 -7.49 -9.00 9.23
CA GLY A 191 -8.27 -8.44 8.12
C GLY A 191 -9.74 -8.81 8.13
N PRO A 192 -10.46 -8.70 9.29
CA PRO A 192 -11.81 -9.17 9.38
C PRO A 192 -12.80 -8.25 8.67
N HIS A 193 -13.76 -8.82 7.93
CA HIS A 193 -14.94 -8.13 7.43
C HIS A 193 -16.20 -8.90 7.83
N LEU A 194 -17.16 -8.20 8.45
CA LEU A 194 -18.48 -8.73 8.74
C LEU A 194 -19.44 -8.34 7.62
N LEU A 195 -20.00 -9.33 6.96
CA LEU A 195 -20.87 -9.17 5.79
C LEU A 195 -22.21 -9.84 6.03
N PRO A 196 -23.32 -9.26 5.55
CA PRO A 196 -24.60 -9.97 5.55
C PRO A 196 -24.49 -11.26 4.74
N HIS A 197 -25.00 -12.37 5.28
CA HIS A 197 -25.01 -13.63 4.58
C HIS A 197 -26.25 -13.74 3.66
N PRO A 198 -26.11 -14.24 2.40
CA PRO A 198 -27.24 -14.32 1.46
C PRO A 198 -28.46 -15.07 1.99
N ASP A 199 -28.26 -16.11 2.79
CA ASP A 199 -29.34 -16.92 3.38
C ASP A 199 -29.80 -16.40 4.75
N GLY A 200 -29.33 -15.21 5.16
CA GLY A 200 -29.61 -14.60 6.47
C GLY A 200 -28.52 -14.85 7.50
N GLY A 201 -28.42 -13.96 8.50
CA GLY A 201 -27.32 -13.93 9.47
C GLY A 201 -26.07 -13.25 8.89
N TRP A 202 -24.88 -13.65 9.36
CA TRP A 202 -23.62 -12.97 9.15
C TRP A 202 -22.54 -13.93 8.66
N MET A 203 -21.72 -13.45 7.74
CA MET A 203 -20.47 -14.08 7.32
C MET A 203 -19.30 -13.23 7.81
N LEU A 204 -18.37 -13.85 8.52
CA LEU A 204 -17.08 -13.29 8.84
C LEU A 204 -16.08 -13.74 7.77
N LEU A 205 -15.47 -12.80 7.10
CA LEU A 205 -14.37 -12.99 6.16
C LEU A 205 -13.08 -12.59 6.86
N VAL A 206 -12.05 -13.44 6.86
CA VAL A 206 -10.76 -13.19 7.52
C VAL A 206 -9.60 -13.69 6.70
N ALA A 207 -8.43 -13.08 6.88
CA ALA A 207 -7.16 -13.64 6.46
C ALA A 207 -6.57 -14.52 7.57
N GLU A 208 -5.87 -15.58 7.21
CA GLU A 208 -5.14 -16.44 8.16
C GLU A 208 -3.79 -16.87 7.55
N GLY A 209 -2.85 -17.25 8.42
CA GLY A 209 -1.53 -17.75 8.02
C GLY A 209 -0.44 -16.68 7.93
N GLY A 210 -0.80 -15.40 8.10
CA GLY A 210 0.10 -14.27 7.91
C GLY A 210 0.36 -13.94 6.46
N THR A 211 0.84 -12.73 6.21
CA THR A 211 0.95 -12.12 4.88
C THR A 211 2.15 -12.61 4.06
N ASP A 212 2.39 -13.93 4.03
CA ASP A 212 3.42 -14.61 3.23
C ASP A 212 2.84 -15.89 2.60
N LEU A 213 3.65 -16.88 2.27
CA LEU A 213 3.28 -18.08 1.50
C LEU A 213 2.10 -18.88 2.11
N GLU A 214 1.92 -18.82 3.43
CA GLU A 214 0.83 -19.50 4.14
C GLU A 214 -0.50 -18.71 4.14
N HIS A 215 -0.53 -17.51 3.55
CA HIS A 215 -1.67 -16.61 3.53
C HIS A 215 -2.90 -17.26 2.89
N ALA A 216 -4.06 -17.00 3.47
CA ALA A 216 -5.30 -17.61 3.03
C ALA A 216 -6.51 -16.73 3.38
N VAL A 217 -7.61 -16.93 2.65
CA VAL A 217 -8.95 -16.41 2.96
C VAL A 217 -9.75 -17.50 3.64
N CYS A 218 -10.23 -17.23 4.86
CA CYS A 218 -11.12 -18.09 5.61
C CYS A 218 -12.47 -17.41 5.87
N VAL A 219 -13.52 -18.18 6.08
CA VAL A 219 -14.86 -17.68 6.39
C VAL A 219 -15.48 -18.43 7.56
N ALA A 220 -16.35 -17.73 8.29
CA ALA A 220 -17.17 -18.31 9.35
C ALA A 220 -18.58 -17.69 9.32
N TYR A 221 -19.56 -18.34 9.90
CA TYR A 221 -20.96 -17.96 9.85
C TYR A 221 -21.57 -17.89 11.24
N ALA A 222 -22.50 -16.94 11.44
CA ALA A 222 -23.30 -16.82 12.67
C ALA A 222 -24.69 -16.25 12.37
N ASP A 223 -25.66 -16.57 13.23
CA ASP A 223 -27.00 -15.95 13.17
C ASP A 223 -26.98 -14.48 13.63
N ARG A 224 -26.05 -14.12 14.50
CA ARG A 224 -25.91 -12.80 15.12
C ARG A 224 -24.53 -12.23 14.82
N ILE A 225 -24.46 -10.92 14.69
CA ILE A 225 -23.19 -10.21 14.39
C ILE A 225 -22.12 -10.39 15.49
N ASP A 226 -22.54 -10.54 16.74
CA ASP A 226 -21.68 -10.82 17.90
C ASP A 226 -21.46 -12.33 18.15
N GLY A 227 -21.89 -13.19 17.23
CA GLY A 227 -21.65 -14.63 17.23
C GLY A 227 -22.62 -15.46 18.04
N PRO A 228 -22.26 -16.72 18.36
CA PRO A 228 -20.97 -17.37 18.08
C PRO A 228 -20.82 -17.75 16.60
N TYR A 229 -19.60 -17.60 16.08
CA TYR A 229 -19.25 -17.96 14.70
C TYR A 229 -18.79 -19.41 14.57
N THR A 230 -19.25 -20.08 13.52
CA THR A 230 -18.81 -21.44 13.14
C THR A 230 -18.04 -21.38 11.84
N GLY A 231 -16.81 -21.89 11.86
CA GLY A 231 -15.94 -21.93 10.66
C GLY A 231 -16.52 -22.81 9.56
N ASP A 232 -16.32 -22.36 8.33
CA ASP A 232 -16.66 -23.17 7.16
C ASP A 232 -15.80 -24.43 7.08
N ALA A 233 -16.41 -25.58 6.82
CA ALA A 233 -15.71 -26.84 6.72
C ALA A 233 -14.75 -26.92 5.50
N GLY A 234 -14.91 -26.04 4.52
CA GLY A 234 -14.05 -25.94 3.36
C GLY A 234 -12.94 -24.87 3.48
N ASN A 235 -12.69 -24.32 4.67
CA ASN A 235 -11.59 -23.39 4.87
C ASN A 235 -10.21 -24.06 4.62
N PRO A 236 -9.27 -23.29 4.01
CA PRO A 236 -9.42 -21.95 3.47
C PRO A 236 -10.23 -21.93 2.17
N ARG A 237 -11.01 -20.87 1.96
CA ARG A 237 -11.81 -20.71 0.75
C ARG A 237 -11.01 -20.25 -0.45
N LEU A 238 -9.89 -19.56 -0.21
CA LEU A 238 -8.90 -19.19 -1.23
C LEU A 238 -7.52 -19.19 -0.59
N SER A 239 -6.57 -19.89 -1.22
CA SER A 239 -5.15 -19.85 -0.85
C SER A 239 -4.30 -20.37 -1.99
N HIS A 240 -3.05 -19.92 -2.06
CA HIS A 240 -2.04 -20.40 -2.99
C HIS A 240 -0.92 -21.19 -2.31
N ARG A 241 -1.02 -21.45 -1.00
CA ARG A 241 0.02 -22.16 -0.21
C ARG A 241 0.40 -23.53 -0.76
N ASP A 242 -0.56 -24.21 -1.41
CA ASP A 242 -0.38 -25.56 -1.96
C ASP A 242 0.11 -25.56 -3.42
N LEU A 243 0.30 -24.36 -4.04
CA LEU A 243 0.78 -24.24 -5.42
C LEU A 243 2.33 -24.21 -5.53
N GLY A 244 3.02 -24.12 -4.40
CA GLY A 244 4.47 -24.02 -4.32
C GLY A 244 5.02 -22.60 -4.55
N PRO A 245 6.29 -22.37 -4.19
CA PRO A 245 6.90 -21.03 -4.20
C PRO A 245 7.17 -20.47 -5.60
N GLU A 246 7.16 -21.32 -6.63
CA GLU A 246 7.36 -20.92 -8.03
C GLU A 246 6.05 -20.55 -8.74
N ALA A 247 4.91 -20.60 -8.03
CA ALA A 247 3.64 -20.15 -8.60
C ALA A 247 3.74 -18.67 -9.02
N PRO A 248 3.11 -18.27 -10.14
CA PRO A 248 3.20 -16.91 -10.65
C PRO A 248 2.52 -15.87 -9.76
N ILE A 249 1.64 -16.32 -8.86
CA ILE A 249 0.98 -15.53 -7.82
C ILE A 249 1.02 -16.34 -6.54
N VAL A 250 1.44 -15.74 -5.44
CA VAL A 250 1.56 -16.40 -4.12
C VAL A 250 1.02 -15.48 -3.01
N ALA A 251 0.98 -15.96 -1.78
CA ALA A 251 0.59 -15.19 -0.60
C ALA A 251 -0.80 -14.54 -0.72
N VAL A 252 -1.77 -15.27 -1.26
CA VAL A 252 -3.13 -14.78 -1.52
C VAL A 252 -3.96 -14.82 -0.24
N GLY A 253 -4.46 -13.67 0.17
CA GLY A 253 -5.31 -13.50 1.35
C GLY A 253 -5.88 -12.09 1.46
N HIS A 254 -6.27 -11.67 2.65
CA HIS A 254 -6.77 -10.33 2.97
C HIS A 254 -7.78 -9.83 1.93
N ALA A 255 -8.94 -10.51 1.88
CA ALA A 255 -9.99 -10.25 0.91
C ALA A 255 -11.07 -9.33 1.44
N ASP A 256 -11.63 -8.48 0.58
CA ASP A 256 -12.90 -7.78 0.80
C ASP A 256 -13.85 -8.05 -0.36
N LEU A 257 -15.16 -8.06 -0.11
CA LEU A 257 -16.20 -8.38 -1.08
C LEU A 257 -17.02 -7.17 -1.47
N VAL A 258 -17.41 -7.13 -2.74
CA VAL A 258 -18.33 -6.13 -3.29
C VAL A 258 -19.27 -6.78 -4.30
N GLU A 259 -20.51 -6.28 -4.39
CA GLU A 259 -21.44 -6.64 -5.45
C GLU A 259 -21.44 -5.59 -6.56
N ASP A 260 -21.48 -6.04 -7.82
CA ASP A 260 -21.66 -5.17 -8.95
C ASP A 260 -23.14 -4.75 -9.13
N GLY A 261 -23.39 -3.86 -10.11
CA GLY A 261 -24.73 -3.34 -10.39
C GLY A 261 -25.75 -4.41 -10.81
N ASP A 262 -25.30 -5.57 -11.23
CA ASP A 262 -26.10 -6.71 -11.66
C ASP A 262 -26.22 -7.80 -10.57
N GLY A 263 -25.66 -7.57 -9.37
CA GLY A 263 -25.70 -8.50 -8.24
C GLY A 263 -24.66 -9.63 -8.33
N ARG A 264 -23.60 -9.46 -9.14
CA ARG A 264 -22.48 -10.41 -9.14
C ARG A 264 -21.50 -10.02 -8.05
N SER A 265 -20.99 -11.01 -7.35
CA SER A 265 -20.00 -10.78 -6.28
C SER A 265 -18.57 -10.83 -6.82
N TRP A 266 -17.75 -9.95 -6.30
CA TRP A 266 -16.33 -9.81 -6.60
C TRP A 266 -15.54 -9.69 -5.30
N ALA A 267 -14.29 -10.16 -5.32
CA ALA A 267 -13.37 -9.98 -4.22
C ALA A 267 -12.13 -9.20 -4.70
N THR A 268 -11.74 -8.18 -3.95
CA THR A 268 -10.38 -7.69 -3.97
C THR A 268 -9.55 -8.53 -3.01
N VAL A 269 -8.35 -8.93 -3.40
CA VAL A 269 -7.46 -9.74 -2.58
C VAL A 269 -6.03 -9.23 -2.66
N LEU A 270 -5.31 -9.35 -1.57
CA LEU A 270 -3.87 -9.13 -1.54
C LEU A 270 -3.14 -10.33 -2.14
N ALA A 271 -2.10 -10.08 -2.95
CA ALA A 271 -1.23 -11.12 -3.49
C ALA A 271 0.20 -10.61 -3.72
N LEU A 272 1.16 -11.53 -3.75
CA LEU A 272 2.52 -11.30 -4.24
C LEU A 272 2.67 -11.90 -5.65
N HIS A 273 3.43 -11.21 -6.50
CA HIS A 273 3.73 -11.63 -7.87
C HIS A 273 5.24 -11.86 -8.01
N PRO A 274 5.74 -13.08 -7.82
CA PRO A 274 7.15 -13.40 -7.98
C PRO A 274 7.67 -13.10 -9.39
N VAL A 275 8.94 -12.71 -9.47
CA VAL A 275 9.69 -12.48 -10.70
C VAL A 275 10.69 -13.66 -10.85
N ASP A 276 10.55 -14.47 -11.88
CA ASP A 276 11.38 -15.66 -12.13
C ASP A 276 11.53 -16.56 -10.88
N GLY A 277 10.42 -16.80 -10.17
CA GLY A 277 10.37 -17.60 -8.94
C GLY A 277 10.99 -16.93 -7.70
N ARG A 278 11.48 -15.69 -7.81
CA ARG A 278 12.04 -14.90 -6.71
C ARG A 278 11.06 -13.84 -6.25
N ARG A 279 11.15 -13.42 -5.00
CA ARG A 279 10.35 -12.31 -4.47
C ARG A 279 10.73 -11.00 -5.17
N GLY A 280 9.75 -10.34 -5.79
CA GLY A 280 9.91 -9.05 -6.46
C GLY A 280 9.98 -7.87 -5.47
N ILE A 281 10.44 -6.71 -5.96
CA ILE A 281 10.55 -5.49 -5.17
C ILE A 281 9.24 -4.70 -5.08
N LEU A 282 8.24 -5.02 -5.90
CA LEU A 282 6.95 -4.30 -5.88
C LEU A 282 6.06 -4.67 -4.69
N GLY A 283 6.42 -5.68 -3.92
CA GLY A 283 5.70 -6.05 -2.69
C GLY A 283 4.29 -6.57 -2.93
N ARG A 284 3.39 -6.27 -1.99
CA ARG A 284 2.01 -6.75 -1.95
C ARG A 284 1.11 -5.92 -2.87
N ARG A 285 0.29 -6.59 -3.66
CA ARG A 285 -0.49 -5.96 -4.75
C ARG A 285 -1.94 -6.40 -4.68
N THR A 286 -2.84 -5.56 -5.20
CA THR A 286 -4.29 -5.82 -5.24
C THR A 286 -4.67 -6.59 -6.49
N SER A 287 -5.33 -7.73 -6.31
CA SER A 287 -5.93 -8.53 -7.38
C SER A 287 -7.45 -8.57 -7.26
N LEU A 288 -8.14 -8.74 -8.38
CA LEU A 288 -9.60 -8.90 -8.45
C LEU A 288 -9.93 -10.35 -8.80
N VAL A 289 -10.95 -10.89 -8.13
CA VAL A 289 -11.41 -12.28 -8.31
C VAL A 289 -12.93 -12.32 -8.39
N PRO A 290 -13.53 -12.97 -9.40
CA PRO A 290 -14.97 -13.22 -9.40
C PRO A 290 -15.34 -14.19 -8.28
N VAL A 291 -16.48 -13.97 -7.64
CA VAL A 291 -17.01 -14.83 -6.57
C VAL A 291 -18.37 -15.36 -6.95
N GLY A 292 -18.51 -16.67 -6.97
CA GLY A 292 -19.79 -17.36 -7.07
C GLY A 292 -20.29 -17.76 -5.68
N TRP A 293 -21.53 -18.25 -5.63
CA TRP A 293 -22.15 -18.76 -4.40
C TRP A 293 -22.71 -20.16 -4.66
N ALA A 294 -22.50 -21.08 -3.74
CA ALA A 294 -23.10 -22.40 -3.73
C ALA A 294 -23.47 -22.81 -2.31
N ASP A 295 -24.72 -23.16 -2.07
CA ASP A 295 -25.24 -23.51 -0.75
C ASP A 295 -24.90 -22.46 0.33
N GLY A 296 -25.04 -21.16 0.01
CA GLY A 296 -24.70 -20.03 0.87
C GLY A 296 -23.20 -19.80 1.09
N ARG A 297 -22.31 -20.48 0.36
CA ARG A 297 -20.85 -20.42 0.53
C ARG A 297 -20.15 -19.73 -0.62
N PRO A 298 -19.20 -18.82 -0.35
CA PRO A 298 -18.46 -18.15 -1.41
C PRO A 298 -17.51 -19.10 -2.13
N LEU A 299 -17.51 -19.03 -3.45
CA LEU A 299 -16.60 -19.74 -4.34
C LEU A 299 -15.73 -18.71 -5.06
N PHE A 300 -14.52 -18.50 -4.57
CA PHE A 300 -13.56 -17.62 -5.19
C PHE A 300 -13.03 -18.23 -6.49
N ALA A 301 -13.01 -17.46 -7.59
CA ALA A 301 -12.64 -17.89 -8.93
C ALA A 301 -13.38 -19.20 -9.33
N PRO A 302 -14.71 -19.20 -9.51
CA PRO A 302 -15.49 -20.38 -9.79
C PRO A 302 -14.95 -21.20 -10.95
N GLY A 303 -14.79 -22.52 -10.75
CA GLY A 303 -14.23 -23.46 -11.73
C GLY A 303 -12.71 -23.46 -11.84
N ILE A 304 -12.00 -22.50 -11.23
CA ILE A 304 -10.54 -22.37 -11.23
C ILE A 304 -9.96 -22.53 -9.83
N GLY A 305 -10.54 -21.86 -8.83
CA GLY A 305 -10.17 -21.95 -7.41
C GLY A 305 -8.86 -21.27 -7.05
N ARG A 306 -8.35 -20.38 -7.90
CA ARG A 306 -7.10 -19.63 -7.67
C ARG A 306 -7.15 -18.26 -8.36
N VAL A 307 -6.31 -17.34 -7.92
CA VAL A 307 -6.06 -16.06 -8.59
C VAL A 307 -5.20 -16.29 -9.83
N GLU A 308 -5.62 -15.76 -10.96
CA GLU A 308 -4.87 -15.85 -12.22
C GLU A 308 -4.36 -14.47 -12.67
N ARG A 309 -3.24 -14.45 -13.43
CA ARG A 309 -2.69 -13.21 -13.98
C ARG A 309 -3.59 -12.59 -15.05
N VAL A 310 -4.35 -13.39 -15.77
CA VAL A 310 -5.30 -12.95 -16.79
C VAL A 310 -6.62 -13.63 -16.52
N VAL A 311 -7.66 -12.84 -16.38
CA VAL A 311 -9.01 -13.31 -16.06
C VAL A 311 -9.97 -12.87 -17.16
N GLU A 312 -10.83 -13.80 -17.59
CA GLU A 312 -11.98 -13.52 -18.44
C GLU A 312 -13.26 -13.71 -17.62
N ALA A 313 -14.05 -12.66 -17.48
CA ALA A 313 -15.25 -12.68 -16.65
C ALA A 313 -16.41 -11.91 -17.25
N GLU A 314 -17.63 -12.32 -16.89
CA GLU A 314 -18.84 -11.54 -17.16
C GLU A 314 -18.95 -10.37 -16.19
N GLY A 315 -19.59 -9.27 -16.62
CA GLY A 315 -19.83 -8.10 -15.77
C GLY A 315 -18.73 -7.06 -15.77
N VAL A 316 -17.60 -7.33 -16.40
CA VAL A 316 -16.50 -6.36 -16.53
C VAL A 316 -16.16 -6.15 -18.01
N PRO A 317 -15.67 -4.94 -18.41
CA PRO A 317 -15.13 -4.68 -19.73
C PRO A 317 -13.70 -5.20 -19.87
N ASP A 318 -13.12 -5.02 -21.05
CA ASP A 318 -11.67 -5.16 -21.21
C ASP A 318 -10.94 -4.06 -20.44
N GLN A 319 -9.89 -4.46 -19.71
CA GLN A 319 -9.03 -3.51 -19.00
C GLN A 319 -8.28 -2.63 -19.99
N ARG A 320 -8.29 -1.33 -19.73
CA ARG A 320 -7.47 -0.36 -20.48
C ARG A 320 -6.00 -0.53 -20.11
N PRO A 321 -5.08 -0.34 -21.05
CA PRO A 321 -3.65 -0.27 -20.71
C PRO A 321 -3.40 0.84 -19.69
N TRP A 322 -2.55 0.57 -18.71
CA TRP A 322 -2.05 1.62 -17.84
C TRP A 322 -1.16 2.59 -18.62
N PRO A 323 -1.03 3.85 -18.17
CA PRO A 323 -0.06 4.77 -18.75
C PRO A 323 1.34 4.15 -18.69
N THR A 324 1.94 3.95 -19.86
CA THR A 324 3.30 3.38 -19.96
C THR A 324 4.40 4.43 -19.78
N ARG A 325 4.04 5.71 -19.76
CA ARG A 325 4.98 6.82 -19.60
C ARG A 325 4.37 7.96 -18.81
N ILE A 326 5.12 8.43 -17.84
CA ILE A 326 4.86 9.61 -17.03
C ILE A 326 6.02 10.58 -17.25
N GLU A 327 5.70 11.85 -17.42
CA GLU A 327 6.68 12.92 -17.51
C GLU A 327 6.21 14.09 -16.63
N GLU A 328 7.05 14.48 -15.67
CA GLU A 328 6.77 15.52 -14.68
C GLU A 328 7.81 16.63 -14.80
N HIS A 329 7.34 17.87 -14.91
CA HIS A 329 8.16 19.07 -14.98
C HIS A 329 8.06 19.94 -13.74
N PHE A 330 7.28 19.52 -12.74
CA PHE A 330 7.08 20.19 -11.46
C PHE A 330 6.68 21.67 -11.59
N THR A 331 5.71 21.94 -12.46
CA THR A 331 5.24 23.29 -12.75
C THR A 331 4.37 23.87 -11.63
N ALA A 332 4.01 25.13 -11.75
CA ALA A 332 3.16 25.83 -10.76
C ALA A 332 1.70 25.28 -10.67
N GLU A 333 1.29 24.39 -11.58
CA GLU A 333 -0.06 23.82 -11.59
C GLU A 333 -0.29 22.80 -10.45
N GLY A 334 0.77 22.37 -9.76
CA GLY A 334 0.74 21.43 -8.65
C GLY A 334 1.49 20.13 -8.96
N LEU A 335 1.58 19.27 -7.96
CA LEU A 335 2.08 17.90 -8.13
C LEU A 335 0.93 16.96 -8.48
N ASP A 336 1.23 15.96 -9.29
CA ASP A 336 0.34 14.82 -9.51
C ASP A 336 0.04 14.10 -8.18
N LEU A 337 -1.18 13.58 -8.03
CA LEU A 337 -1.66 12.91 -6.82
C LEU A 337 -0.82 11.70 -6.40
N GLU A 338 -0.07 11.10 -7.32
CA GLU A 338 0.80 9.95 -7.06
C GLU A 338 2.09 10.30 -6.29
N TRP A 339 2.43 11.59 -6.11
CA TRP A 339 3.60 11.98 -5.34
C TRP A 339 3.35 11.94 -3.84
N ASN A 340 4.21 11.22 -3.14
CA ASN A 340 4.16 11.04 -1.70
C ASN A 340 5.52 11.30 -1.05
N GLY A 341 5.50 11.72 0.20
CA GLY A 341 6.70 11.82 1.03
C GLY A 341 6.70 10.79 2.16
N ALA A 342 7.87 10.39 2.59
CA ALA A 342 8.01 9.50 3.74
C ALA A 342 7.81 10.28 5.05
N GLY A 343 6.71 10.00 5.75
CA GLY A 343 6.32 10.61 7.03
C GLY A 343 5.84 12.05 6.95
N ARG A 344 5.87 12.69 5.78
CA ARG A 344 5.49 14.10 5.57
C ARG A 344 4.79 14.29 4.22
N LEU A 345 3.97 15.32 4.14
CA LEU A 345 3.37 15.73 2.87
C LEU A 345 4.42 16.32 1.91
N PRO A 346 4.24 16.22 0.58
CA PRO A 346 5.18 16.77 -0.40
C PRO A 346 5.53 18.24 -0.19
N GLU A 347 4.55 19.08 0.13
CA GLU A 347 4.72 20.51 0.40
C GLU A 347 5.52 20.83 1.68
N GLU A 348 5.68 19.86 2.59
CA GLU A 348 6.52 19.97 3.77
C GLU A 348 7.97 19.53 3.49
N ILE A 349 8.22 18.91 2.34
CA ILE A 349 9.53 18.40 1.91
C ILE A 349 10.17 19.30 0.86
N ALA A 350 9.39 19.76 -0.11
CA ALA A 350 9.87 20.48 -1.28
C ALA A 350 8.94 21.64 -1.67
N SER A 351 9.41 22.49 -2.57
CA SER A 351 8.60 23.50 -3.27
C SER A 351 8.79 23.36 -4.77
N TRP A 352 7.81 23.75 -5.56
CA TRP A 352 7.84 23.64 -7.03
C TRP A 352 7.24 24.88 -7.71
N GLY A 353 7.61 25.08 -8.95
CA GLY A 353 7.17 26.25 -9.72
C GLY A 353 7.79 26.28 -11.13
N ALA A 354 7.78 27.45 -11.75
CA ALA A 354 8.23 27.62 -13.15
C ALA A 354 9.64 27.05 -13.46
N ASP A 355 10.50 26.99 -12.45
CA ASP A 355 11.88 26.51 -12.59
C ASP A 355 12.07 25.02 -12.17
N GLY A 356 10.98 24.29 -11.94
CA GLY A 356 10.98 22.90 -11.47
C GLY A 356 10.84 22.76 -9.94
N LEU A 357 11.20 21.58 -9.43
CA LEU A 357 11.16 21.23 -8.01
C LEU A 357 12.43 21.71 -7.32
N LEU A 358 12.28 22.43 -6.21
CA LEU A 358 13.37 22.77 -5.30
C LEU A 358 13.30 21.82 -4.10
N LEU A 359 14.33 20.97 -3.97
CA LEU A 359 14.42 19.94 -2.94
C LEU A 359 15.56 20.31 -1.97
N PRO A 360 15.26 20.74 -0.74
CA PRO A 360 16.29 20.96 0.27
C PRO A 360 16.90 19.64 0.70
N GLY A 361 18.17 19.65 1.09
CA GLY A 361 18.84 18.48 1.63
C GLY A 361 18.28 18.09 2.98
N GLY A 362 18.26 16.79 3.22
CA GLY A 362 17.74 16.17 4.43
C GLY A 362 18.73 15.19 5.07
N ALA A 363 18.19 14.37 5.95
CA ALA A 363 18.92 13.27 6.56
C ALA A 363 19.22 12.16 5.54
N GLU A 364 20.12 11.26 5.91
CA GLU A 364 20.39 10.03 5.14
C GLU A 364 19.10 9.23 4.94
N PRO A 365 18.85 8.66 3.74
CA PRO A 365 17.65 7.90 3.45
C PRO A 365 17.41 6.68 4.37
N SER A 366 18.47 6.21 5.04
CA SER A 366 18.39 5.16 6.07
C SER A 366 17.87 5.65 7.44
N ARG A 367 17.58 6.95 7.58
CA ARG A 367 16.98 7.50 8.80
C ARG A 367 15.46 7.44 8.73
N THR A 368 14.82 7.48 9.90
CA THR A 368 13.37 7.49 10.04
C THR A 368 12.77 8.90 10.04
N ALA A 369 13.57 9.93 10.23
CA ALA A 369 13.13 11.31 10.30
C ALA A 369 14.03 12.25 9.48
N GLY A 370 13.43 13.29 8.93
CA GLY A 370 14.14 14.36 8.23
C GLY A 370 14.64 13.99 6.83
N VAL A 371 14.23 12.86 6.27
CA VAL A 371 14.57 12.45 4.91
C VAL A 371 13.91 13.38 3.90
N SER A 372 14.69 13.89 2.96
CA SER A 372 14.20 14.69 1.83
C SER A 372 14.03 13.79 0.61
N PHE A 373 12.88 13.16 0.51
CA PHE A 373 12.50 12.21 -0.54
C PHE A 373 11.04 12.41 -0.94
N LEU A 374 10.80 12.56 -2.23
CA LEU A 374 9.49 12.45 -2.85
C LEU A 374 9.47 11.23 -3.74
N GLY A 375 8.49 10.37 -3.57
CA GLY A 375 8.39 9.11 -4.32
C GLY A 375 7.04 8.91 -4.98
N ARG A 376 7.07 8.14 -6.07
CA ARG A 376 5.92 7.50 -6.69
C ARG A 376 6.08 5.99 -6.58
N ARG A 377 5.00 5.25 -6.53
CA ARG A 377 5.06 3.79 -6.61
C ARG A 377 5.71 3.36 -7.91
N LEU A 378 6.68 2.45 -7.85
CA LEU A 378 7.23 1.82 -9.04
C LEU A 378 6.16 0.94 -9.65
N PRO A 379 5.71 1.17 -10.90
CA PRO A 379 4.53 0.49 -11.45
C PRO A 379 4.79 -0.96 -11.88
N ASP A 380 5.99 -1.26 -12.37
CA ASP A 380 6.35 -2.56 -12.93
C ASP A 380 7.83 -2.88 -12.68
N GLU A 381 8.18 -4.18 -12.65
CA GLU A 381 9.56 -4.67 -12.56
C GLU A 381 10.40 -4.40 -13.81
N ASN A 382 9.77 -3.99 -14.91
CA ASN A 382 10.43 -3.53 -16.13
C ASN A 382 10.15 -2.04 -16.31
N SER A 383 10.96 -1.23 -15.67
CA SER A 383 10.79 0.23 -15.64
C SER A 383 12.09 0.96 -15.98
N GLU A 384 11.95 2.11 -16.61
CA GLU A 384 13.05 3.06 -16.79
C GLU A 384 12.65 4.40 -16.15
N VAL A 385 13.52 4.91 -15.27
CA VAL A 385 13.31 6.16 -14.54
C VAL A 385 14.44 7.10 -14.88
N SER A 386 14.16 8.36 -15.22
CA SER A 386 15.19 9.38 -15.35
C SER A 386 14.83 10.65 -14.59
N LEU A 387 15.87 11.36 -14.18
CA LEU A 387 15.78 12.60 -13.44
C LEU A 387 16.82 13.58 -13.96
N ARG A 388 16.43 14.84 -14.21
CA ARG A 388 17.37 15.92 -14.45
C ARG A 388 17.54 16.72 -13.18
N VAL A 389 18.79 16.72 -12.68
CA VAL A 389 19.15 17.37 -11.43
C VAL A 389 20.24 18.39 -11.63
N ARG A 390 20.10 19.53 -10.96
CA ARG A 390 21.13 20.55 -10.82
C ARG A 390 21.40 20.78 -9.34
N ILE A 391 22.68 20.70 -8.95
CA ILE A 391 23.14 21.08 -7.61
C ILE A 391 23.97 22.34 -7.72
N ALA A 392 23.73 23.34 -6.88
CA ALA A 392 24.60 24.49 -6.80
C ALA A 392 25.94 24.07 -6.16
N PRO A 393 27.08 24.77 -6.48
CA PRO A 393 28.30 24.60 -5.71
C PRO A 393 28.00 24.86 -4.23
N GLN A 394 28.26 23.87 -3.38
CA GLN A 394 27.91 23.89 -1.97
C GLN A 394 29.00 23.22 -1.13
N ASP A 395 28.79 23.23 0.19
CA ASP A 395 29.67 22.61 1.16
C ASP A 395 29.86 21.11 0.91
N ASP A 396 30.95 20.55 1.36
CA ASP A 396 31.28 19.13 1.25
C ASP A 396 30.18 18.25 1.86
N GLY A 397 29.82 17.19 1.14
CA GLY A 397 28.89 16.17 1.61
C GLY A 397 27.43 16.32 1.15
N PHE A 398 27.06 17.38 0.39
CA PHE A 398 25.74 17.44 -0.24
C PHE A 398 25.69 16.56 -1.49
N ARG A 399 24.60 15.86 -1.65
CA ARG A 399 24.28 15.07 -2.84
C ARG A 399 22.77 15.03 -3.12
N ALA A 400 22.40 14.87 -4.40
CA ALA A 400 21.01 14.72 -4.81
C ALA A 400 20.89 13.86 -6.07
N GLY A 401 19.78 13.17 -6.22
CA GLY A 401 19.55 12.28 -7.35
C GLY A 401 18.27 11.47 -7.25
N LEU A 402 18.35 10.22 -7.73
CA LEU A 402 17.27 9.21 -7.72
C LEU A 402 17.44 8.26 -6.53
N LEU A 403 16.32 7.97 -5.87
CA LEU A 403 16.22 6.92 -4.87
C LEU A 403 15.13 5.94 -5.26
N LEU A 404 15.47 4.65 -5.33
CA LEU A 404 14.55 3.52 -5.30
C LEU A 404 14.49 3.02 -3.85
N ARG A 405 13.35 3.20 -3.18
CA ARG A 405 13.19 2.93 -1.75
C ARG A 405 12.11 1.89 -1.52
N VAL A 406 12.45 0.80 -0.86
CA VAL A 406 11.52 -0.19 -0.32
C VAL A 406 11.37 0.03 1.20
N SER A 407 12.48 0.28 1.89
CA SER A 407 12.49 0.61 3.31
C SER A 407 13.68 1.52 3.64
N ASP A 408 13.80 1.92 4.91
CA ASP A 408 14.98 2.64 5.44
C ASP A 408 16.28 1.85 5.33
N ALA A 409 16.23 0.52 5.29
CA ALA A 409 17.39 -0.36 5.10
C ALA A 409 17.53 -0.89 3.66
N GLN A 410 16.46 -0.91 2.87
CA GLN A 410 16.37 -1.54 1.55
C GLN A 410 16.15 -0.48 0.48
N GLN A 411 17.25 0.04 -0.08
CA GLN A 411 17.23 1.17 -1.01
C GLN A 411 18.41 1.13 -1.97
N LEU A 412 18.20 1.71 -3.16
CA LEU A 412 19.21 1.96 -4.18
C LEU A 412 19.21 3.45 -4.52
N GLU A 413 20.31 4.14 -4.27
CA GLU A 413 20.50 5.56 -4.55
C GLU A 413 21.47 5.73 -5.73
N LEU A 414 21.14 6.66 -6.64
CA LEU A 414 22.05 7.20 -7.65
C LEU A 414 22.04 8.72 -7.53
N SER A 415 23.12 9.32 -7.08
CA SER A 415 23.18 10.75 -6.78
C SER A 415 24.42 11.42 -7.36
N VAL A 416 24.29 12.70 -7.67
CA VAL A 416 25.42 13.59 -7.95
C VAL A 416 25.85 14.27 -6.66
N THR A 417 27.16 14.30 -6.42
CA THR A 417 27.76 14.94 -5.25
C THR A 417 28.23 16.36 -5.56
N SER A 418 28.39 17.21 -4.52
CA SER A 418 28.99 18.54 -4.63
C SER A 418 30.44 18.51 -5.11
N ALA A 419 31.11 17.37 -5.03
CA ALA A 419 32.47 17.18 -5.59
C ALA A 419 32.49 16.91 -7.11
N GLY A 420 31.32 16.83 -7.78
CA GLY A 420 31.22 16.55 -9.22
C GLY A 420 31.42 15.09 -9.55
N GLU A 421 30.88 14.18 -8.74
CA GLU A 421 30.92 12.75 -8.96
C GLU A 421 29.48 12.19 -8.96
N ALA A 422 29.18 11.21 -9.80
CA ALA A 422 28.01 10.37 -9.64
C ALA A 422 28.37 9.16 -8.77
N ILE A 423 27.55 8.87 -7.78
CA ILE A 423 27.70 7.73 -6.87
C ILE A 423 26.47 6.84 -6.88
N ALA A 424 26.70 5.55 -6.79
CA ALA A 424 25.65 4.55 -6.63
C ALA A 424 25.80 3.82 -5.29
N VAL A 425 24.71 3.75 -4.50
CA VAL A 425 24.71 3.15 -3.17
C VAL A 425 23.56 2.14 -3.07
N LEU A 426 23.86 0.88 -2.76
CA LEU A 426 22.88 -0.19 -2.54
C LEU A 426 22.91 -0.61 -1.07
N ALA A 427 21.77 -0.48 -0.39
CA ALA A 427 21.60 -0.87 1.03
C ALA A 427 22.72 -0.31 1.94
N GLY A 428 23.11 0.95 1.71
CA GLY A 428 24.16 1.65 2.45
C GLY A 428 25.59 1.37 2.01
N ALA A 429 25.83 0.49 1.04
CA ALA A 429 27.14 0.22 0.49
C ALA A 429 27.34 0.91 -0.87
N GLU A 430 28.43 1.64 -1.06
CA GLU A 430 28.80 2.20 -2.37
C GLU A 430 29.14 1.05 -3.33
N ILE A 431 28.45 1.01 -4.48
CA ILE A 431 28.64 -0.01 -5.52
C ILE A 431 29.23 0.54 -6.82
N GLY A 432 29.32 1.87 -6.95
CA GLY A 432 29.88 2.53 -8.12
C GLY A 432 30.13 4.01 -7.91
N ARG A 433 31.10 4.53 -8.62
CA ARG A 433 31.48 5.94 -8.62
C ARG A 433 32.04 6.35 -10.00
N LEU A 434 31.55 7.48 -10.50
CA LEU A 434 31.98 8.04 -11.78
C LEU A 434 32.31 9.54 -11.63
N PRO A 435 33.55 9.99 -11.91
CA PRO A 435 33.89 11.41 -11.97
C PRO A 435 33.17 12.10 -13.14
N LEU A 436 32.44 13.17 -12.88
CA LEU A 436 31.73 13.97 -13.91
C LEU A 436 32.50 15.25 -14.29
N GLY A 437 33.60 15.54 -13.58
CA GLY A 437 34.40 16.76 -13.74
C GLY A 437 33.92 17.90 -12.83
N ARG A 438 34.86 18.81 -12.46
CA ARG A 438 34.57 19.91 -11.53
C ARG A 438 33.58 20.95 -12.06
N ASP A 439 33.44 21.07 -13.37
CA ASP A 439 32.50 22.00 -14.02
C ASP A 439 31.06 21.46 -14.02
N ALA A 440 30.86 20.17 -13.66
CA ALA A 440 29.52 19.57 -13.52
C ALA A 440 28.73 20.13 -12.31
N ALA A 441 29.40 20.74 -11.32
CA ALA A 441 28.73 21.46 -10.25
C ALA A 441 28.12 22.76 -10.81
N GLY A 442 26.80 22.79 -10.95
CA GLY A 442 26.02 23.88 -11.56
C GLY A 442 25.42 23.54 -12.92
N ASP A 443 25.86 22.51 -13.59
CA ASP A 443 25.24 21.98 -14.80
C ASP A 443 24.06 21.05 -14.47
N GLU A 444 23.18 20.90 -15.45
CA GLU A 444 22.08 19.96 -15.36
C GLU A 444 22.57 18.57 -15.80
N ILE A 445 22.45 17.60 -14.88
CA ILE A 445 22.88 16.23 -15.10
C ILE A 445 21.64 15.33 -15.19
N GLU A 446 21.61 14.47 -16.19
CA GLU A 446 20.60 13.44 -16.30
C GLU A 446 21.09 12.15 -15.63
N LEU A 447 20.34 11.68 -14.63
CA LEU A 447 20.54 10.39 -13.98
C LEU A 447 19.42 9.44 -14.42
N SER A 448 19.76 8.18 -14.71
CA SER A 448 18.75 7.19 -15.07
C SER A 448 19.00 5.84 -14.42
N LEU A 449 17.88 5.15 -14.15
CA LEU A 449 17.80 3.83 -13.57
C LEU A 449 16.98 2.96 -14.52
N ARG A 450 17.57 1.90 -15.06
CA ARG A 450 16.89 0.90 -15.88
C ARG A 450 16.74 -0.38 -15.10
N ILE A 451 15.50 -0.77 -14.86
CA ILE A 451 15.14 -1.99 -14.14
C ILE A 451 14.61 -3.00 -15.15
N ARG A 452 15.14 -4.22 -15.10
CA ARG A 452 14.64 -5.36 -15.86
C ARG A 452 14.59 -6.56 -14.93
N ASN A 453 13.35 -7.00 -14.62
CA ASN A 453 13.09 -7.99 -13.59
C ASN A 453 13.73 -7.57 -12.25
N LEU A 454 14.77 -8.26 -11.81
CA LEU A 454 15.47 -7.99 -10.55
C LEU A 454 16.90 -7.44 -10.76
N THR A 455 17.20 -6.90 -11.93
CA THR A 455 18.49 -6.29 -12.21
C THR A 455 18.31 -4.80 -12.49
N ALA A 456 19.17 -3.96 -11.93
CA ALA A 456 19.22 -2.52 -12.16
C ALA A 456 20.55 -2.09 -12.78
N GLN A 457 20.47 -1.19 -13.76
CA GLN A 457 21.60 -0.46 -14.33
C GLN A 457 21.41 1.03 -14.06
N LEU A 458 22.47 1.71 -13.61
CA LEU A 458 22.48 3.10 -13.17
C LEU A 458 23.40 3.91 -14.06
N PHE A 459 22.93 5.03 -14.60
CA PHE A 459 23.66 5.87 -15.55
C PHE A 459 23.69 7.34 -15.13
N ALA A 460 24.80 8.02 -15.41
CA ALA A 460 24.93 9.46 -15.41
C ALA A 460 25.21 9.92 -16.85
N GLY A 461 24.20 10.56 -17.48
CA GLY A 461 24.20 10.75 -18.92
C GLY A 461 24.16 9.40 -19.65
N GLU A 462 25.17 9.19 -20.53
CA GLU A 462 25.30 7.93 -21.27
C GLU A 462 26.25 6.93 -20.58
N GLU A 463 26.96 7.32 -19.52
CA GLU A 463 27.94 6.48 -18.84
C GLU A 463 27.32 5.66 -17.71
N GLU A 464 27.63 4.37 -17.69
CA GLU A 464 27.19 3.46 -16.64
C GLU A 464 28.01 3.69 -15.36
N VAL A 465 27.31 3.97 -14.24
CA VAL A 465 27.92 4.17 -12.92
C VAL A 465 28.02 2.84 -12.19
N ALA A 466 26.97 2.00 -12.28
CA ALA A 466 26.90 0.70 -11.63
C ALA A 466 25.80 -0.19 -12.24
N SER A 467 25.91 -1.49 -11.94
CA SER A 467 24.84 -2.47 -12.15
C SER A 467 24.73 -3.38 -10.91
N CYS A 468 23.52 -3.78 -10.54
CA CYS A 468 23.29 -4.61 -9.34
C CYS A 468 22.03 -5.45 -9.44
N GLU A 469 21.97 -6.52 -8.62
CA GLU A 469 20.76 -7.30 -8.37
C GLU A 469 19.91 -6.61 -7.29
N LEU A 470 18.58 -6.63 -7.46
CA LEU A 470 17.61 -5.97 -6.60
C LEU A 470 16.92 -6.92 -5.60
N ASP A 471 17.18 -8.21 -5.64
CA ASP A 471 16.55 -9.19 -4.74
C ASP A 471 16.85 -8.93 -3.25
N VAL A 472 17.96 -8.27 -2.95
CA VAL A 472 18.31 -7.80 -1.60
C VAL A 472 17.35 -6.72 -1.07
N LEU A 473 16.65 -6.03 -1.98
CA LEU A 473 15.65 -5.01 -1.66
C LEU A 473 14.24 -5.59 -1.52
N ALA A 474 14.01 -6.86 -1.85
CA ALA A 474 12.68 -7.44 -1.80
C ALA A 474 12.09 -7.39 -0.38
N PRO A 475 10.87 -6.85 -0.20
CA PRO A 475 10.25 -6.74 1.11
C PRO A 475 9.96 -8.13 1.69
N ARG A 476 10.24 -8.33 2.97
CA ARG A 476 10.02 -9.62 3.67
C ARG A 476 9.36 -9.40 5.03
N PRO A 477 8.16 -9.93 5.27
CA PRO A 477 7.55 -9.92 6.59
C PRO A 477 8.49 -10.54 7.65
N PRO A 478 8.38 -10.14 8.94
CA PRO A 478 7.39 -9.20 9.49
C PRO A 478 7.71 -7.72 9.33
N ARG A 479 8.84 -7.33 8.74
CA ARG A 479 9.30 -5.92 8.67
C ARG A 479 9.26 -5.34 7.26
N GLY A 480 8.70 -6.04 6.27
CA GLY A 480 8.66 -5.61 4.87
C GLY A 480 7.27 -5.73 4.28
N PHE A 481 6.39 -4.76 4.57
CA PHE A 481 5.01 -4.75 4.07
C PHE A 481 4.81 -3.88 2.84
N ILE A 482 5.80 -3.03 2.50
CA ILE A 482 5.75 -2.06 1.41
C ILE A 482 6.59 -2.58 0.22
N GLY A 483 6.22 -2.15 -0.99
CA GLY A 483 7.03 -2.33 -2.19
C GLY A 483 7.80 -1.05 -2.56
N ALA A 484 8.41 -1.07 -3.74
CA ALA A 484 9.30 -0.03 -4.21
C ALA A 484 8.59 1.28 -4.55
N TRP A 485 9.21 2.38 -4.10
CA TRP A 485 8.93 3.76 -4.47
C TRP A 485 10.16 4.35 -5.16
N VAL A 486 9.96 5.25 -6.12
CA VAL A 486 11.07 5.87 -6.86
C VAL A 486 10.85 7.35 -7.04
N GLY A 487 11.92 8.14 -6.89
CA GLY A 487 11.84 9.58 -7.11
C GLY A 487 13.06 10.35 -6.61
N PRO A 488 13.00 11.69 -6.59
CA PRO A 488 14.09 12.55 -6.18
C PRO A 488 14.41 12.46 -4.69
N VAL A 489 15.71 12.50 -4.39
CA VAL A 489 16.27 12.55 -3.03
C VAL A 489 17.35 13.63 -2.95
N ALA A 490 17.49 14.26 -1.78
CA ALA A 490 18.60 15.17 -1.47
C ALA A 490 19.08 14.96 -0.04
N VAL A 491 20.40 14.91 0.16
CA VAL A 491 21.06 14.58 1.44
C VAL A 491 22.09 15.64 1.79
N GLY A 492 22.19 15.99 3.07
CA GLY A 492 23.17 16.94 3.59
C GLY A 492 22.65 18.37 3.65
N SER A 493 23.57 19.34 3.78
CA SER A 493 23.23 20.77 3.87
C SER A 493 23.31 21.42 2.50
N GLY A 494 22.13 21.77 1.93
CA GLY A 494 22.06 22.38 0.62
C GLY A 494 20.68 22.22 -0.02
N GLN A 495 20.61 22.43 -1.32
CA GLN A 495 19.40 22.26 -2.10
C GLN A 495 19.70 21.83 -3.53
N ALA A 496 18.85 21.02 -4.10
CA ALA A 496 18.88 20.59 -5.48
C ALA A 496 17.67 21.14 -6.24
N ARG A 497 17.85 21.36 -7.53
CA ARG A 497 16.77 21.67 -8.46
C ARG A 497 16.55 20.49 -9.39
N ILE A 498 15.32 20.03 -9.45
CA ILE A 498 14.88 18.96 -10.34
C ILE A 498 13.99 19.59 -11.41
N THR A 499 14.39 19.48 -12.65
CA THR A 499 13.69 20.13 -13.78
C THR A 499 12.80 19.17 -14.55
N ARG A 500 13.10 17.86 -14.45
CA ARG A 500 12.36 16.83 -15.15
C ARG A 500 12.48 15.49 -14.42
N PHE A 501 11.38 14.77 -14.36
CA PHE A 501 11.33 13.36 -13.97
C PHE A 501 10.56 12.59 -15.03
N THR A 502 11.05 11.43 -15.44
CA THR A 502 10.34 10.52 -16.32
C THR A 502 10.31 9.12 -15.73
N LEU A 503 9.21 8.43 -15.94
CA LEU A 503 9.03 7.04 -15.55
C LEU A 503 8.29 6.34 -16.70
N SER A 504 8.88 5.29 -17.23
CA SER A 504 8.22 4.42 -18.21
C SER A 504 8.23 2.98 -17.72
N ALA A 505 7.16 2.24 -18.05
CA ALA A 505 7.01 0.81 -17.78
C ALA A 505 6.65 0.09 -19.09
N ASP A 506 7.07 -1.18 -19.21
CA ASP A 506 6.83 -2.01 -20.42
C ASP A 506 5.40 -2.61 -20.44
#